data_fbb07236613c4076ce761a0e010f9657
#
_entry.id   fbb07236613c4076ce761a0e010f9657
#
_cell.length_a   1.000
_cell.length_b   1.000
_cell.length_c   1.000
_cell.angle_alpha   90.00
_cell.angle_beta   90.00
_cell.angle_gamma   90.00
#
_symmetry.space_group_name_H-M   'P 1'
#
loop_
_entity.id
_entity.type
_entity.pdbx_description
1 polymer ?
#
loop_
_entity_poly.entity_id
_entity_poly.type
_entity_poly.pdbx_seq_one_letter_code
_entity_poly.pdbx_strand_id
1 'polypeptide(L)'
;KETIEYGDTYTEQGATAAFNTPASKNVPLNVTIKGSVDSSKLGTYHIHYKAKKGIFSVQKSREVKIVDTKAPIIELNKIDGYYPKTGETYQEEGFTATDNYDGDITSKIKRTEDKNVITYTVSDSSGNKTSVQRTIEYNDGIAPTITLNGDSDITIKAGTRFEDPGCTAKDSHGNDISDSVSVSDNISTYRAGTYTITYSVTDKFGNETSIDRTVTVEAVKQTATTSSGNKVVYLTFDDGPGAHTQQLLDILDKYNVKVTFFVTNVNSGYENMISKEAAAGHTVAIHSASHDYKKI
;
A
#
# COMPACT_ATOMS: atom_id res chain seq x y z
N LYS A 1 -15.33 28.07 -42.80
CA LYS A 1 -14.76 26.76 -42.59
C LYS A 1 -14.90 26.41 -41.12
N GLU A 2 -15.29 25.21 -40.83
CA GLU A 2 -15.48 24.69 -39.48
C GLU A 2 -14.86 23.28 -39.42
N THR A 3 -14.24 22.93 -38.30
CA THR A 3 -13.66 21.59 -38.08
C THR A 3 -14.31 21.01 -36.85
N ILE A 4 -14.81 19.79 -36.97
CA ILE A 4 -15.50 19.03 -35.92
C ILE A 4 -14.76 17.74 -35.73
N GLU A 5 -14.57 17.36 -34.51
CA GLU A 5 -13.95 16.06 -34.15
C GLU A 5 -14.93 14.91 -34.43
N TYR A 6 -14.44 13.78 -34.88
CA TYR A 6 -15.24 12.58 -35.09
C TYR A 6 -16.03 12.20 -33.83
N GLY A 7 -17.32 11.95 -34.01
CA GLY A 7 -18.25 11.62 -32.93
C GLY A 7 -18.86 12.84 -32.23
N ASP A 8 -18.33 14.04 -32.44
CA ASP A 8 -18.93 15.25 -31.90
C ASP A 8 -20.15 15.67 -32.71
N THR A 9 -21.11 16.28 -32.04
CA THR A 9 -22.36 16.68 -32.72
C THR A 9 -22.18 18.01 -33.49
N TYR A 10 -22.42 17.96 -34.80
CA TYR A 10 -22.55 19.18 -35.60
C TYR A 10 -23.93 19.77 -35.43
N THR A 11 -23.99 21.06 -35.12
CA THR A 11 -25.25 21.83 -35.08
C THR A 11 -25.21 22.93 -36.12
N GLU A 12 -26.15 22.87 -37.10
CA GLU A 12 -26.30 23.90 -38.12
C GLU A 12 -26.86 25.20 -37.53
N GLN A 13 -26.05 26.25 -37.57
CA GLN A 13 -26.40 27.55 -37.00
C GLN A 13 -27.20 28.45 -37.96
N GLY A 14 -27.42 27.99 -39.19
CA GLY A 14 -28.14 28.71 -40.20
C GLY A 14 -27.38 29.89 -40.83
N ALA A 15 -28.08 30.70 -41.56
CA ALA A 15 -27.57 31.93 -42.16
C ALA A 15 -28.70 32.97 -42.27
N THR A 16 -28.34 34.22 -42.23
CA THR A 16 -29.26 35.34 -42.51
C THR A 16 -28.95 35.95 -43.86
N ALA A 17 -29.99 36.42 -44.53
CA ALA A 17 -29.87 37.17 -45.80
C ALA A 17 -30.81 38.38 -45.76
N ALA A 18 -30.34 39.46 -46.34
CA ALA A 18 -31.13 40.68 -46.50
C ALA A 18 -31.01 41.21 -47.91
N PHE A 19 -32.08 41.78 -48.42
CA PHE A 19 -32.14 42.48 -49.68
C PHE A 19 -32.08 44.03 -49.49
N ASN A 20 -31.11 44.61 -50.16
CA ASN A 20 -30.91 46.08 -50.08
C ASN A 20 -31.17 46.74 -51.42
N THR A 21 -31.92 47.80 -51.38
CA THR A 21 -32.13 48.75 -52.51
C THR A 21 -31.87 50.16 -52.02
N PRO A 22 -31.73 51.15 -52.93
CA PRO A 22 -31.68 52.58 -52.55
C PRO A 22 -32.83 53.03 -51.66
N ALA A 23 -34.03 52.44 -51.91
CA ALA A 23 -35.30 52.81 -51.23
C ALA A 23 -35.58 51.91 -49.98
N SER A 24 -34.92 50.75 -49.80
CA SER A 24 -35.23 49.85 -48.74
C SER A 24 -33.96 49.12 -48.32
N LYS A 25 -33.53 49.25 -47.05
CA LYS A 25 -32.36 48.58 -46.48
C LYS A 25 -32.74 47.42 -45.52
N ASN A 26 -31.96 46.38 -45.51
CA ASN A 26 -32.07 45.26 -44.59
C ASN A 26 -33.44 44.54 -44.61
N VAL A 27 -34.07 44.42 -45.80
CA VAL A 27 -35.30 43.60 -45.93
C VAL A 27 -34.90 42.12 -45.77
N PRO A 28 -35.31 41.40 -44.69
CA PRO A 28 -34.92 40.04 -44.45
C PRO A 28 -35.45 39.09 -45.52
N LEU A 29 -34.67 38.10 -45.87
CA LEU A 29 -35.01 37.05 -46.83
C LEU A 29 -34.96 35.68 -46.15
N ASN A 30 -35.87 34.80 -46.58
CA ASN A 30 -35.81 33.41 -46.22
C ASN A 30 -34.61 32.75 -46.89
N VAL A 31 -33.83 32.04 -46.08
CA VAL A 31 -32.68 31.25 -46.52
C VAL A 31 -33.08 29.78 -46.60
N THR A 32 -32.89 29.19 -47.78
CA THR A 32 -33.03 27.76 -47.98
C THR A 32 -31.67 27.10 -47.72
N ILE A 33 -31.64 26.12 -46.84
CA ILE A 33 -30.44 25.36 -46.46
C ILE A 33 -30.50 23.98 -47.12
N LYS A 34 -29.44 23.54 -47.78
CA LYS A 34 -29.29 22.22 -48.39
C LYS A 34 -27.95 21.62 -48.02
N GLY A 35 -27.95 20.31 -47.80
CA GLY A 35 -26.80 19.53 -47.33
C GLY A 35 -26.95 19.11 -45.89
N SER A 36 -26.20 18.14 -45.49
CA SER A 36 -26.11 17.64 -44.14
C SER A 36 -24.68 17.26 -43.83
N VAL A 37 -24.33 17.21 -42.56
CA VAL A 37 -23.06 16.76 -42.05
C VAL A 37 -23.29 15.43 -41.32
N ASP A 38 -22.57 14.41 -41.71
CA ASP A 38 -22.54 13.13 -41.00
C ASP A 38 -21.29 13.10 -40.12
N SER A 39 -21.42 13.40 -38.85
CA SER A 39 -20.30 13.44 -37.91
C SER A 39 -19.77 12.04 -37.52
N SER A 40 -20.43 10.98 -37.99
CA SER A 40 -19.95 9.61 -37.85
C SER A 40 -19.00 9.16 -38.97
N LYS A 41 -18.65 10.06 -39.89
CA LYS A 41 -17.76 9.76 -41.02
C LYS A 41 -16.78 10.89 -41.28
N LEU A 42 -15.51 10.57 -41.33
CA LEU A 42 -14.49 11.54 -41.74
C LEU A 42 -14.73 12.05 -43.15
N GLY A 43 -14.53 13.35 -43.36
CA GLY A 43 -14.70 13.92 -44.67
C GLY A 43 -14.96 15.43 -44.65
N THR A 44 -15.17 15.95 -45.86
CA THR A 44 -15.52 17.37 -46.05
C THR A 44 -16.96 17.47 -46.57
N TYR A 45 -17.78 18.17 -45.83
CA TYR A 45 -19.17 18.38 -46.10
C TYR A 45 -19.43 19.85 -46.50
N HIS A 46 -20.42 20.07 -47.34
CA HIS A 46 -20.79 21.37 -47.80
C HIS A 46 -22.25 21.65 -47.48
N ILE A 47 -22.53 22.71 -46.70
CA ILE A 47 -23.88 23.22 -46.48
C ILE A 47 -24.08 24.43 -47.37
N HIS A 48 -25.10 24.37 -48.20
CA HIS A 48 -25.43 25.41 -49.14
C HIS A 48 -26.60 26.26 -48.66
N TYR A 49 -26.42 27.59 -48.65
CA TYR A 49 -27.40 28.59 -48.29
C TYR A 49 -27.83 29.35 -49.52
N LYS A 50 -29.11 29.40 -49.81
CA LYS A 50 -29.66 30.14 -50.94
C LYS A 50 -30.76 31.07 -50.49
N ALA A 51 -30.65 32.35 -50.84
CA ALA A 51 -31.70 33.34 -50.68
C ALA A 51 -32.14 33.90 -52.04
N LYS A 52 -33.43 34.15 -52.21
CA LYS A 52 -34.01 34.63 -53.51
C LYS A 52 -35.01 35.73 -53.27
N LYS A 53 -34.99 36.75 -54.14
CA LYS A 53 -36.01 37.85 -54.26
C LYS A 53 -36.34 38.16 -55.71
N GLY A 54 -37.47 37.71 -56.20
CA GLY A 54 -37.78 37.79 -57.60
C GLY A 54 -36.79 37.04 -58.50
N ILE A 55 -36.17 37.76 -59.39
CA ILE A 55 -35.16 37.25 -60.33
C ILE A 55 -33.77 37.20 -59.72
N PHE A 56 -33.51 37.82 -58.57
CA PHE A 56 -32.25 37.90 -57.89
C PHE A 56 -32.09 36.71 -56.97
N SER A 57 -30.90 36.09 -56.99
CA SER A 57 -30.54 35.05 -56.01
C SER A 57 -29.08 35.15 -55.62
N VAL A 58 -28.77 34.80 -54.35
CA VAL A 58 -27.44 34.68 -53.81
C VAL A 58 -27.28 33.27 -53.25
N GLN A 59 -26.11 32.73 -53.41
CA GLN A 59 -25.75 31.43 -52.86
C GLN A 59 -24.39 31.51 -52.16
N LYS A 60 -24.28 30.88 -51.01
CA LYS A 60 -23.07 30.74 -50.23
C LYS A 60 -22.97 29.30 -49.75
N SER A 61 -21.77 28.85 -49.43
CA SER A 61 -21.55 27.52 -48.80
C SER A 61 -20.67 27.64 -47.59
N ARG A 62 -20.96 26.81 -46.61
CA ARG A 62 -20.08 26.52 -45.45
C ARG A 62 -19.42 25.18 -45.68
N GLU A 63 -18.13 25.14 -45.52
CA GLU A 63 -17.35 23.90 -45.50
C GLU A 63 -17.23 23.45 -44.05
N VAL A 64 -17.59 22.20 -43.75
CA VAL A 64 -17.45 21.55 -42.47
C VAL A 64 -16.58 20.29 -42.70
N LYS A 65 -15.51 20.19 -41.93
CA LYS A 65 -14.64 19.02 -41.96
C LYS A 65 -14.83 18.19 -40.70
N ILE A 66 -15.12 16.91 -40.88
CA ILE A 66 -15.06 15.95 -39.79
C ILE A 66 -13.68 15.33 -39.84
N VAL A 67 -12.94 15.44 -38.75
CA VAL A 67 -11.56 14.98 -38.59
C VAL A 67 -11.47 14.10 -37.36
N ASP A 68 -10.47 13.28 -37.35
CA ASP A 68 -10.03 12.57 -36.18
C ASP A 68 -8.63 13.09 -35.82
N THR A 69 -8.52 13.73 -34.68
CA THR A 69 -7.27 14.30 -34.14
C THR A 69 -6.88 13.68 -32.81
N LYS A 70 -7.69 12.76 -32.31
CA LYS A 70 -7.39 12.05 -31.08
C LYS A 70 -6.38 10.94 -31.34
N ALA A 71 -5.37 10.88 -30.50
CA ALA A 71 -4.39 9.80 -30.56
C ALA A 71 -4.95 8.53 -29.88
N PRO A 72 -4.60 7.35 -30.39
CA PRO A 72 -5.01 6.10 -29.79
C PRO A 72 -4.47 5.94 -28.34
N ILE A 73 -5.17 5.15 -27.54
CA ILE A 73 -4.79 4.81 -26.17
C ILE A 73 -4.18 3.42 -26.18
N ILE A 74 -2.99 3.27 -25.57
CA ILE A 74 -2.36 1.97 -25.32
C ILE A 74 -2.49 1.66 -23.84
N GLU A 75 -3.01 0.49 -23.51
CA GLU A 75 -3.06 -0.05 -22.15
C GLU A 75 -2.13 -1.26 -22.06
N LEU A 76 -1.26 -1.28 -21.03
CA LEU A 76 -0.35 -2.38 -20.76
C LEU A 76 -0.93 -3.22 -19.63
N ASN A 77 -1.11 -4.52 -19.86
CA ASN A 77 -1.47 -5.47 -18.82
C ASN A 77 -0.31 -5.60 -17.83
N LYS A 78 -0.62 -5.93 -16.59
CA LYS A 78 0.36 -6.23 -15.55
C LYS A 78 -0.03 -7.52 -14.83
N ILE A 79 0.95 -8.40 -14.65
CA ILE A 79 0.82 -9.58 -13.80
C ILE A 79 1.50 -9.24 -12.47
N ASP A 80 0.71 -9.17 -11.40
CA ASP A 80 1.25 -8.84 -10.08
C ASP A 80 2.21 -9.92 -9.60
N GLY A 81 3.37 -9.50 -9.07
CA GLY A 81 4.41 -10.40 -8.59
C GLY A 81 5.23 -11.08 -9.71
N TYR A 82 5.03 -10.71 -10.98
CA TYR A 82 5.86 -11.24 -12.06
C TYR A 82 7.15 -10.44 -12.21
N TYR A 83 8.25 -11.08 -11.84
CA TYR A 83 9.61 -10.58 -12.00
C TYR A 83 10.46 -11.69 -12.61
N PRO A 84 10.81 -11.64 -13.91
CA PRO A 84 11.67 -12.65 -14.51
C PRO A 84 13.04 -12.65 -13.83
N LYS A 85 13.67 -13.81 -13.71
CA LYS A 85 15.02 -13.89 -13.16
C LYS A 85 16.02 -13.26 -14.11
N THR A 86 17.10 -12.72 -13.57
CA THR A 86 18.21 -12.20 -14.37
C THR A 86 18.73 -13.29 -15.32
N GLY A 87 18.74 -13.00 -16.62
CA GLY A 87 19.14 -13.93 -17.67
C GLY A 87 17.98 -14.75 -18.27
N GLU A 88 16.77 -14.67 -17.72
CA GLU A 88 15.58 -15.26 -18.35
C GLU A 88 14.99 -14.33 -19.40
N THR A 89 14.33 -14.92 -20.40
CA THR A 89 13.57 -14.16 -21.40
C THR A 89 12.28 -13.66 -20.78
N TYR A 90 12.04 -12.35 -20.86
CA TYR A 90 10.79 -11.74 -20.44
C TYR A 90 9.59 -12.32 -21.19
N GLN A 91 8.56 -12.71 -20.47
CA GLN A 91 7.28 -13.13 -21.02
C GLN A 91 6.34 -11.92 -21.10
N GLU A 92 5.84 -11.62 -22.30
CA GLU A 92 4.95 -10.49 -22.52
C GLU A 92 3.63 -10.65 -21.73
N GLU A 93 3.33 -9.69 -20.88
CA GLU A 93 2.13 -9.69 -20.02
C GLU A 93 0.87 -9.27 -20.81
N GLY A 94 1.07 -8.74 -22.02
CA GLY A 94 0.02 -8.31 -22.90
C GLY A 94 -0.18 -6.79 -22.92
N PHE A 95 -0.92 -6.37 -23.94
CA PHE A 95 -1.26 -4.97 -24.20
C PHE A 95 -2.50 -4.89 -25.08
N THR A 96 -3.18 -3.75 -25.06
CA THR A 96 -4.27 -3.40 -25.98
C THR A 96 -4.09 -1.98 -26.51
N ALA A 97 -4.65 -1.71 -27.67
CA ALA A 97 -4.75 -0.35 -28.20
C ALA A 97 -6.12 -0.08 -28.79
N THR A 98 -6.72 1.04 -28.40
CA THR A 98 -8.02 1.47 -28.90
C THR A 98 -7.97 2.91 -29.38
N ASP A 99 -8.77 3.20 -30.37
CA ASP A 99 -8.94 4.53 -30.91
C ASP A 99 -10.42 4.88 -31.09
N ASN A 100 -10.76 6.16 -31.03
CA ASN A 100 -12.14 6.59 -31.11
C ASN A 100 -12.76 6.40 -32.50
N TYR A 101 -11.97 6.45 -33.57
CA TYR A 101 -12.40 6.24 -34.95
C TYR A 101 -12.11 4.84 -35.46
N ASP A 102 -10.88 4.36 -35.27
CA ASP A 102 -10.42 3.06 -35.80
C ASP A 102 -10.86 1.86 -34.93
N GLY A 103 -11.33 2.09 -33.69
CA GLY A 103 -11.72 1.05 -32.74
C GLY A 103 -10.50 0.28 -32.21
N ASP A 104 -10.56 -1.04 -32.18
CA ASP A 104 -9.44 -1.89 -31.75
C ASP A 104 -8.33 -1.93 -32.82
N ILE A 105 -7.18 -1.38 -32.48
CA ILE A 105 -5.98 -1.35 -33.31
C ILE A 105 -4.79 -2.04 -32.64
N THR A 106 -5.03 -2.91 -31.69
CA THR A 106 -4.01 -3.67 -30.94
C THR A 106 -3.00 -4.36 -31.88
N SER A 107 -3.48 -4.91 -33.01
CA SER A 107 -2.64 -5.58 -33.99
C SER A 107 -1.66 -4.67 -34.73
N LYS A 108 -1.87 -3.35 -34.68
CA LYS A 108 -0.99 -2.34 -35.30
C LYS A 108 0.16 -1.90 -34.39
N ILE A 109 0.21 -2.34 -33.12
CA ILE A 109 1.27 -1.98 -32.19
C ILE A 109 2.62 -2.50 -32.69
N LYS A 110 3.58 -1.59 -32.70
CA LYS A 110 5.01 -1.92 -32.91
C LYS A 110 5.72 -1.94 -31.57
N ARG A 111 6.36 -3.07 -31.26
CA ARG A 111 7.14 -3.30 -30.06
C ARG A 111 8.64 -3.19 -30.39
N THR A 112 9.37 -2.42 -29.62
CA THR A 112 10.84 -2.36 -29.68
C THR A 112 11.39 -2.50 -28.27
N GLU A 113 12.54 -3.15 -28.13
CA GLU A 113 13.16 -3.44 -26.83
C GLU A 113 14.59 -2.90 -26.83
N ASP A 114 14.92 -2.16 -25.78
CA ASP A 114 16.27 -1.69 -25.48
C ASP A 114 16.58 -1.99 -24.02
N LYS A 115 17.47 -2.98 -23.79
CA LYS A 115 17.81 -3.50 -22.46
C LYS A 115 16.56 -4.01 -21.72
N ASN A 116 16.19 -3.29 -20.65
CA ASN A 116 15.04 -3.61 -19.82
C ASN A 116 13.81 -2.72 -20.08
N VAL A 117 13.84 -1.95 -21.19
CA VAL A 117 12.73 -1.06 -21.55
C VAL A 117 12.10 -1.53 -22.85
N ILE A 118 10.81 -1.82 -22.81
CA ILE A 118 10.02 -2.12 -23.99
C ILE A 118 9.19 -0.88 -24.32
N THR A 119 9.28 -0.44 -25.57
CA THR A 119 8.48 0.67 -26.10
C THR A 119 7.41 0.13 -27.04
N TYR A 120 6.16 0.45 -26.76
CA TYR A 120 4.99 0.14 -27.58
C TYR A 120 4.55 1.40 -28.29
N THR A 121 4.38 1.32 -29.60
CA THR A 121 3.99 2.47 -30.42
C THR A 121 2.89 2.07 -31.38
N VAL A 122 1.86 2.90 -31.51
CA VAL A 122 0.77 2.70 -32.47
C VAL A 122 0.40 4.02 -33.13
N SER A 123 -0.07 3.94 -34.36
CA SER A 123 -0.69 5.06 -35.07
C SER A 123 -2.04 4.63 -35.62
N ASP A 124 -3.03 5.51 -35.53
CA ASP A 124 -4.32 5.35 -36.17
C ASP A 124 -4.24 5.58 -37.69
N SER A 125 -5.35 5.47 -38.40
CA SER A 125 -5.46 5.73 -39.83
C SER A 125 -5.41 7.22 -40.20
N SER A 126 -5.66 8.11 -39.23
CA SER A 126 -5.61 9.57 -39.36
C SER A 126 -4.19 10.13 -39.20
N GLY A 127 -3.25 9.30 -38.66
CA GLY A 127 -1.85 9.65 -38.46
C GLY A 127 -1.51 10.11 -37.06
N ASN A 128 -2.48 10.11 -36.12
CA ASN A 128 -2.20 10.39 -34.72
C ASN A 128 -1.45 9.22 -34.09
N LYS A 129 -0.57 9.50 -33.14
CA LYS A 129 0.39 8.50 -32.65
C LYS A 129 0.50 8.54 -31.13
N THR A 130 0.57 7.36 -30.52
CA THR A 130 0.86 7.17 -29.10
C THR A 130 2.04 6.23 -28.92
N SER A 131 2.79 6.46 -27.84
CA SER A 131 3.89 5.61 -27.41
C SER A 131 3.88 5.51 -25.90
N VAL A 132 3.99 4.29 -25.36
CA VAL A 132 4.13 3.99 -23.94
C VAL A 132 5.30 3.05 -23.71
N GLN A 133 5.84 3.05 -22.49
CA GLN A 133 6.99 2.21 -22.14
C GLN A 133 6.66 1.33 -20.94
N ARG A 134 7.20 0.12 -20.97
CA ARG A 134 7.26 -0.81 -19.85
C ARG A 134 8.73 -1.00 -19.46
N THR A 135 9.05 -0.77 -18.22
CA THR A 135 10.36 -1.13 -17.65
C THR A 135 10.25 -2.51 -17.02
N ILE A 136 11.10 -3.44 -17.44
CA ILE A 136 11.17 -4.79 -16.86
C ILE A 136 12.09 -4.73 -15.66
N GLU A 137 11.58 -5.14 -14.52
CA GLU A 137 12.37 -5.35 -13.31
C GLU A 137 12.71 -6.84 -13.20
N TYR A 138 14.00 -7.16 -13.14
CA TYR A 138 14.46 -8.52 -13.00
C TYR A 138 14.74 -8.87 -11.54
N ASN A 139 14.31 -10.06 -11.12
CA ASN A 139 14.74 -10.65 -9.87
C ASN A 139 16.21 -11.08 -10.01
N ASP A 140 17.09 -10.49 -9.22
CA ASP A 140 18.53 -10.80 -9.20
C ASP A 140 18.84 -12.07 -8.39
N GLY A 141 17.86 -12.62 -7.66
CA GLY A 141 18.01 -13.78 -6.78
C GLY A 141 18.81 -13.51 -5.52
N ILE A 142 19.08 -12.24 -5.20
CA ILE A 142 19.86 -11.84 -4.03
C ILE A 142 18.89 -11.50 -2.90
N ALA A 143 19.00 -12.26 -1.80
CA ALA A 143 18.20 -12.00 -0.61
C ALA A 143 18.59 -10.68 0.06
N PRO A 144 17.64 -9.99 0.72
CA PRO A 144 17.92 -8.80 1.50
C PRO A 144 18.87 -9.10 2.67
N THR A 145 19.45 -8.06 3.24
CA THR A 145 20.30 -8.16 4.44
C THR A 145 19.60 -7.54 5.63
N ILE A 146 19.68 -8.23 6.80
CA ILE A 146 19.22 -7.71 8.09
C ILE A 146 20.44 -7.43 8.95
N THR A 147 20.43 -6.27 9.61
CA THR A 147 21.45 -5.89 10.58
C THR A 147 20.79 -5.62 11.92
N LEU A 148 21.14 -6.37 12.96
CA LEU A 148 20.63 -6.15 14.32
C LEU A 148 21.14 -4.81 14.87
N ASN A 149 20.26 -4.08 15.55
CA ASN A 149 20.64 -2.92 16.36
C ASN A 149 21.13 -3.43 17.72
N GLY A 150 22.41 -3.14 18.08
CA GLY A 150 23.02 -3.65 19.30
C GLY A 150 23.44 -5.11 19.21
N ASP A 151 23.57 -5.76 20.36
CA ASP A 151 24.14 -7.11 20.47
C ASP A 151 23.19 -8.21 19.99
N SER A 152 23.74 -9.25 19.37
CA SER A 152 23.01 -10.47 18.98
C SER A 152 22.63 -11.34 20.18
N ASP A 153 23.40 -11.24 21.28
CA ASP A 153 23.22 -12.02 22.48
C ASP A 153 23.08 -11.05 23.68
N ILE A 154 21.90 -11.03 24.27
CA ILE A 154 21.57 -10.16 25.38
C ILE A 154 21.29 -10.99 26.62
N THR A 155 21.90 -10.63 27.75
CA THR A 155 21.62 -11.27 29.04
C THR A 155 20.91 -10.29 29.96
N ILE A 156 19.78 -10.71 30.54
CA ILE A 156 19.01 -9.95 31.52
C ILE A 156 18.75 -10.83 32.76
N LYS A 157 18.42 -10.21 33.89
CA LYS A 157 17.93 -10.92 35.07
C LYS A 157 16.42 -11.11 35.01
N ALA A 158 15.93 -12.22 35.55
CA ALA A 158 14.49 -12.45 35.64
C ALA A 158 13.80 -11.30 36.37
N GLY A 159 12.65 -10.81 35.83
CA GLY A 159 11.93 -9.65 36.31
C GLY A 159 12.40 -8.31 35.75
N THR A 160 13.49 -8.25 35.00
CA THR A 160 13.94 -7.01 34.33
C THR A 160 13.06 -6.73 33.10
N ARG A 161 12.67 -5.47 32.90
CA ARG A 161 12.04 -5.05 31.65
C ARG A 161 13.03 -5.18 30.51
N PHE A 162 12.61 -5.82 29.44
CA PHE A 162 13.38 -5.93 28.20
C PHE A 162 12.72 -5.07 27.12
N GLU A 163 13.52 -4.28 26.44
CA GLU A 163 13.14 -3.55 25.22
C GLU A 163 14.04 -4.03 24.10
N ASP A 164 13.41 -4.58 23.07
CA ASP A 164 14.15 -5.04 21.90
C ASP A 164 14.74 -3.86 21.14
N PRO A 165 16.06 -3.81 20.90
CA PRO A 165 16.69 -2.76 20.10
C PRO A 165 16.29 -2.78 18.62
N GLY A 166 15.65 -3.88 18.14
CA GLY A 166 15.22 -4.05 16.76
C GLY A 166 16.34 -4.29 15.77
N CYS A 167 16.06 -4.04 14.51
CA CYS A 167 17.00 -4.23 13.41
C CYS A 167 16.76 -3.23 12.29
N THR A 168 17.64 -3.20 11.29
CA THR A 168 17.44 -2.54 9.99
C THR A 168 17.58 -3.57 8.88
N ALA A 169 16.90 -3.33 7.74
CA ALA A 169 16.98 -4.22 6.58
C ALA A 169 17.16 -3.43 5.28
N LYS A 170 17.94 -4.00 4.35
CA LYS A 170 18.17 -3.44 3.02
C LYS A 170 18.01 -4.51 1.96
N ASP A 171 17.41 -4.12 0.82
CA ASP A 171 17.40 -4.96 -0.37
C ASP A 171 18.79 -5.03 -1.04
N SER A 172 18.91 -5.84 -2.10
CA SER A 172 20.16 -6.00 -2.87
C SER A 172 20.65 -4.70 -3.53
N HIS A 173 19.78 -3.72 -3.72
CA HIS A 173 20.09 -2.41 -4.31
C HIS A 173 20.43 -1.34 -3.25
N GLY A 174 20.36 -1.71 -1.96
CA GLY A 174 20.63 -0.81 -0.84
C GLY A 174 19.45 0.04 -0.39
N ASN A 175 18.26 -0.18 -0.94
CA ASN A 175 17.04 0.49 -0.47
C ASN A 175 16.68 -0.02 0.93
N ASP A 176 16.25 0.89 1.78
CA ASP A 176 15.77 0.57 3.12
C ASP A 176 14.39 -0.08 3.06
N ILE A 177 14.30 -1.30 3.59
CA ILE A 177 13.07 -2.10 3.70
C ILE A 177 12.79 -2.50 5.15
N SER A 178 13.32 -1.77 6.12
CA SER A 178 13.19 -2.04 7.55
C SER A 178 11.73 -2.11 8.01
N ASP A 179 10.84 -1.30 7.41
CA ASP A 179 9.40 -1.32 7.71
C ASP A 179 8.69 -2.61 7.30
N SER A 180 9.33 -3.42 6.45
CA SER A 180 8.80 -4.71 5.99
C SER A 180 9.29 -5.90 6.85
N VAL A 181 10.10 -5.65 7.88
CA VAL A 181 10.59 -6.71 8.77
C VAL A 181 9.46 -7.19 9.66
N SER A 182 9.25 -8.50 9.65
CA SER A 182 8.40 -9.20 10.61
C SER A 182 9.23 -9.71 11.78
N VAL A 183 8.70 -9.57 12.99
CA VAL A 183 9.36 -10.00 14.23
C VAL A 183 8.49 -11.04 14.90
N SER A 184 9.10 -12.17 15.26
CA SER A 184 8.48 -13.24 16.03
C SER A 184 9.33 -13.52 17.27
N ASP A 185 8.71 -13.52 18.44
CA ASP A 185 9.39 -13.82 19.69
C ASP A 185 8.56 -14.73 20.60
N ASN A 186 9.24 -15.33 21.59
CA ASN A 186 8.62 -16.13 22.63
C ASN A 186 9.14 -15.73 24.03
N ILE A 187 9.64 -14.50 24.18
CA ILE A 187 10.34 -14.06 25.38
C ILE A 187 9.41 -14.06 26.61
N SER A 188 9.94 -14.66 27.68
CA SER A 188 9.41 -14.45 29.02
C SER A 188 10.50 -13.86 29.90
N THR A 189 10.39 -12.59 30.21
CA THR A 189 11.37 -11.91 31.09
C THR A 189 11.33 -12.36 32.56
N TYR A 190 10.33 -13.16 32.94
CA TYR A 190 10.14 -13.63 34.33
C TYR A 190 10.60 -15.06 34.56
N ARG A 191 10.87 -15.82 33.52
CA ARG A 191 11.35 -17.23 33.63
C ARG A 191 12.76 -17.32 33.13
N ALA A 192 13.65 -17.87 33.93
CA ALA A 192 15.01 -18.16 33.51
C ALA A 192 15.00 -19.13 32.32
N GLY A 193 15.80 -18.85 31.33
CA GLY A 193 15.87 -19.61 30.08
C GLY A 193 16.52 -18.82 28.97
N THR A 194 16.67 -19.46 27.82
CA THR A 194 17.13 -18.83 26.58
C THR A 194 15.96 -18.70 25.63
N TYR A 195 15.77 -17.51 25.11
CA TYR A 195 14.68 -17.13 24.22
C TYR A 195 15.25 -16.58 22.92
N THR A 196 14.49 -16.66 21.85
CA THR A 196 14.89 -16.18 20.54
C THR A 196 13.89 -15.15 20.02
N ILE A 197 14.41 -14.07 19.47
CA ILE A 197 13.68 -13.14 18.62
C ILE A 197 14.13 -13.39 17.20
N THR A 198 13.22 -13.77 16.31
CA THR A 198 13.51 -13.97 14.90
C THR A 198 12.98 -12.77 14.09
N TYR A 199 13.86 -12.16 13.32
CA TYR A 199 13.55 -11.11 12.37
C TYR A 199 13.59 -11.70 10.96
N SER A 200 12.52 -11.52 10.18
CA SER A 200 12.43 -12.00 8.81
C SER A 200 12.01 -10.87 7.89
N VAL A 201 12.57 -10.81 6.71
CA VAL A 201 12.19 -9.84 5.67
C VAL A 201 12.22 -10.48 4.30
N THR A 202 11.25 -10.13 3.48
CA THR A 202 11.15 -10.55 2.08
C THR A 202 11.17 -9.31 1.21
N ASP A 203 12.00 -9.32 0.17
CA ASP A 203 12.04 -8.23 -0.80
C ASP A 203 10.85 -8.31 -1.78
N LYS A 204 10.74 -7.31 -2.66
CA LYS A 204 9.67 -7.24 -3.69
C LYS A 204 9.72 -8.38 -4.70
N PHE A 205 10.83 -9.10 -4.80
CA PHE A 205 11.04 -10.21 -5.71
C PHE A 205 10.74 -11.57 -5.08
N GLY A 206 10.47 -11.60 -3.77
CA GLY A 206 10.22 -12.83 -3.01
C GLY A 206 11.47 -13.50 -2.46
N ASN A 207 12.65 -12.84 -2.49
CA ASN A 207 13.84 -13.35 -1.82
C ASN A 207 13.75 -13.03 -0.33
N GLU A 208 14.01 -14.02 0.53
CA GLU A 208 13.82 -13.95 1.98
C GLU A 208 15.13 -14.11 2.74
N THR A 209 15.24 -13.40 3.85
CA THR A 209 16.31 -13.55 4.85
C THR A 209 15.71 -13.51 6.24
N SER A 210 16.32 -14.26 7.16
CA SER A 210 16.02 -14.17 8.59
C SER A 210 17.30 -14.16 9.42
N ILE A 211 17.23 -13.53 10.60
CA ILE A 211 18.29 -13.50 11.60
C ILE A 211 17.69 -13.56 13.00
N ASP A 212 18.41 -14.21 13.93
CA ASP A 212 17.98 -14.39 15.29
C ASP A 212 18.77 -13.50 16.26
N ARG A 213 18.09 -13.03 17.31
CA ARG A 213 18.69 -12.49 18.52
C ARG A 213 18.40 -13.43 19.67
N THR A 214 19.42 -13.78 20.43
CA THR A 214 19.30 -14.60 21.63
C THR A 214 19.13 -13.72 22.86
N VAL A 215 18.12 -14.01 23.68
CA VAL A 215 17.93 -13.34 24.97
C VAL A 215 18.00 -14.39 26.08
N THR A 216 19.04 -14.32 26.90
CA THR A 216 19.23 -15.17 28.06
C THR A 216 18.68 -14.49 29.31
N VAL A 217 17.68 -15.10 29.93
CA VAL A 217 17.12 -14.65 31.20
C VAL A 217 17.72 -15.45 32.33
N GLU A 218 18.55 -14.82 33.13
CA GLU A 218 19.19 -15.47 34.29
C GLU A 218 18.26 -15.49 35.50
N ALA A 219 18.23 -16.58 36.22
CA ALA A 219 17.53 -16.69 37.49
C ALA A 219 18.09 -15.70 38.50
N VAL A 220 17.22 -15.01 39.20
CA VAL A 220 17.61 -14.23 40.39
C VAL A 220 17.88 -15.21 41.54
N LYS A 221 19.13 -15.37 41.94
CA LYS A 221 19.48 -16.17 43.13
C LYS A 221 18.93 -15.44 44.34
N GLN A 222 17.98 -16.06 44.99
CA GLN A 222 17.51 -15.61 46.31
C GLN A 222 18.61 -15.93 47.35
N THR A 223 19.33 -14.94 47.78
CA THR A 223 20.18 -15.08 48.98
C THR A 223 19.30 -14.96 50.22
N ALA A 224 18.93 -16.08 50.78
CA ALA A 224 18.31 -16.04 52.11
C ALA A 224 19.39 -15.55 53.13
N THR A 225 19.28 -14.31 53.52
CA THR A 225 20.07 -13.79 54.67
C THR A 225 19.43 -14.30 55.94
N THR A 226 19.95 -15.40 56.48
CA THR A 226 19.64 -15.76 57.88
C THR A 226 20.38 -14.81 58.81
N SER A 227 19.67 -13.80 59.29
CA SER A 227 20.19 -12.94 60.36
C SER A 227 19.93 -13.61 61.70
N SER A 228 21.01 -14.08 62.36
CA SER A 228 20.91 -14.53 63.72
C SER A 228 20.75 -13.35 64.69
N GLY A 229 19.67 -13.31 65.45
CA GLY A 229 19.52 -12.47 66.62
C GLY A 229 18.66 -11.20 66.50
N ASN A 230 18.10 -10.85 65.32
CA ASN A 230 17.23 -9.70 65.19
C ASN A 230 15.73 -10.08 65.14
N LYS A 231 14.86 -9.19 65.58
CA LYS A 231 13.41 -9.36 65.40
C LYS A 231 13.12 -9.48 63.90
N VAL A 232 12.49 -10.58 63.48
CA VAL A 232 12.11 -10.85 62.10
C VAL A 232 10.61 -10.57 61.95
N VAL A 233 10.24 -9.78 60.95
CA VAL A 233 8.85 -9.54 60.58
C VAL A 233 8.62 -10.25 59.24
N TYR A 234 7.59 -11.10 59.21
CA TYR A 234 7.11 -11.73 57.97
C TYR A 234 5.94 -10.92 57.46
N LEU A 235 6.05 -10.41 56.22
CA LEU A 235 5.01 -9.67 55.55
C LEU A 235 4.31 -10.56 54.52
N THR A 236 2.99 -10.66 54.61
CA THR A 236 2.18 -11.46 53.67
C THR A 236 1.13 -10.59 53.01
N PHE A 237 0.77 -10.97 51.78
CA PHE A 237 -0.31 -10.39 51.01
C PHE A 237 -1.23 -11.51 50.54
N ASP A 238 -2.49 -11.40 50.88
CA ASP A 238 -3.50 -12.42 50.60
C ASP A 238 -4.43 -11.95 49.46
N ASP A 239 -5.14 -12.89 48.82
CA ASP A 239 -6.18 -12.66 47.80
C ASP A 239 -5.71 -12.07 46.45
N GLY A 240 -4.40 -11.97 46.25
CA GLY A 240 -3.86 -11.55 44.95
C GLY A 240 -3.82 -12.67 43.88
N PRO A 241 -3.28 -12.39 42.70
CA PRO A 241 -2.89 -11.07 42.22
C PRO A 241 -4.06 -10.18 41.76
N GLY A 242 -3.82 -8.87 41.62
CA GLY A 242 -4.82 -7.90 41.21
C GLY A 242 -4.21 -6.66 40.54
N ALA A 243 -5.04 -5.65 40.28
CA ALA A 243 -4.68 -4.44 39.53
C ALA A 243 -3.47 -3.67 40.10
N HIS A 244 -3.20 -3.79 41.38
CA HIS A 244 -2.10 -3.09 42.03
C HIS A 244 -0.87 -3.94 42.30
N THR A 245 -0.88 -5.20 41.90
CA THR A 245 0.24 -6.14 42.16
C THR A 245 1.55 -5.64 41.54
N GLN A 246 1.55 -5.06 40.36
CA GLN A 246 2.78 -4.50 39.78
C GLN A 246 3.34 -3.34 40.60
N GLN A 247 2.49 -2.42 41.03
CA GLN A 247 2.92 -1.29 41.87
C GLN A 247 3.51 -1.77 43.21
N LEU A 248 2.92 -2.81 43.78
CA LEU A 248 3.42 -3.42 45.00
C LEU A 248 4.79 -4.06 44.78
N LEU A 249 4.98 -4.81 43.70
CA LEU A 249 6.27 -5.39 43.34
C LEU A 249 7.35 -4.32 43.14
N ASP A 250 7.03 -3.22 42.49
CA ASP A 250 7.95 -2.09 42.31
C ASP A 250 8.39 -1.47 43.63
N ILE A 251 7.46 -1.35 44.60
CA ILE A 251 7.75 -0.86 45.95
C ILE A 251 8.64 -1.85 46.74
N LEU A 252 8.30 -3.13 46.69
CA LEU A 252 9.05 -4.16 47.39
C LEU A 252 10.48 -4.27 46.87
N ASP A 253 10.66 -4.15 45.56
CA ASP A 253 11.98 -4.14 44.91
C ASP A 253 12.78 -2.88 45.34
N LYS A 254 12.16 -1.71 45.28
CA LYS A 254 12.80 -0.44 45.74
C LYS A 254 13.38 -0.51 47.13
N TYR A 255 12.70 -1.22 48.04
CA TYR A 255 13.15 -1.35 49.45
C TYR A 255 13.86 -2.69 49.72
N ASN A 256 14.10 -3.52 48.69
CA ASN A 256 14.69 -4.85 48.77
C ASN A 256 14.03 -5.74 49.85
N VAL A 257 12.70 -5.70 49.91
CA VAL A 257 11.90 -6.49 50.85
C VAL A 257 11.33 -7.71 50.17
N LYS A 258 11.51 -8.91 50.79
CA LYS A 258 10.87 -10.15 50.29
C LYS A 258 9.68 -10.47 51.19
N VAL A 259 8.62 -10.96 50.54
CA VAL A 259 7.32 -11.21 51.17
C VAL A 259 6.75 -12.55 50.74
N THR A 260 5.67 -12.99 51.34
CA THR A 260 4.86 -14.13 50.88
C THR A 260 3.53 -13.64 50.31
N PHE A 261 3.25 -14.03 49.06
CA PHE A 261 1.95 -13.85 48.42
C PHE A 261 1.13 -15.13 48.55
N PHE A 262 -0.05 -15.04 49.14
CA PHE A 262 -1.03 -16.10 49.13
C PHE A 262 -2.06 -15.82 48.03
N VAL A 263 -1.93 -16.53 46.94
CA VAL A 263 -2.67 -16.21 45.70
C VAL A 263 -3.95 -17.03 45.58
N THR A 264 -4.95 -16.44 44.91
CA THR A 264 -6.21 -17.09 44.50
C THR A 264 -6.34 -17.03 42.97
N ASN A 265 -7.31 -17.73 42.37
CA ASN A 265 -7.66 -17.57 40.98
C ASN A 265 -8.93 -16.72 40.77
N VAL A 266 -9.32 -15.95 41.75
CA VAL A 266 -10.59 -15.16 41.74
C VAL A 266 -10.50 -13.98 40.78
N ASN A 267 -9.33 -13.40 40.60
CA ASN A 267 -9.09 -12.23 39.74
C ASN A 267 -8.56 -12.64 38.36
N SER A 268 -9.46 -13.01 37.45
CA SER A 268 -9.07 -13.36 36.07
C SER A 268 -8.40 -12.19 35.36
N GLY A 269 -7.35 -12.50 34.55
CA GLY A 269 -6.58 -11.51 33.80
C GLY A 269 -5.31 -11.01 34.49
N TYR A 270 -5.05 -11.47 35.73
CA TYR A 270 -3.82 -11.15 36.46
C TYR A 270 -2.94 -12.35 36.76
N GLU A 271 -3.20 -13.50 36.16
CA GLU A 271 -2.48 -14.76 36.38
C GLU A 271 -0.99 -14.64 36.05
N ASN A 272 -0.63 -13.81 35.09
CA ASN A 272 0.76 -13.51 34.75
C ASN A 272 1.54 -12.84 35.90
N MET A 273 0.85 -12.21 36.85
CA MET A 273 1.48 -11.57 38.01
C MET A 273 2.05 -12.61 39.00
N ILE A 274 1.48 -13.80 39.06
CA ILE A 274 2.01 -14.90 39.89
C ILE A 274 3.45 -15.25 39.49
N SER A 275 3.69 -15.32 38.19
CA SER A 275 5.04 -15.54 37.69
C SER A 275 5.99 -14.38 37.96
N LYS A 276 5.49 -13.14 37.98
CA LYS A 276 6.26 -11.94 38.35
C LYS A 276 6.63 -11.94 39.81
N GLU A 277 5.68 -12.25 40.70
CA GLU A 277 5.90 -12.37 42.15
C GLU A 277 7.02 -13.39 42.44
N ALA A 278 6.94 -14.56 41.81
CA ALA A 278 7.97 -15.60 41.98
C ALA A 278 9.31 -15.19 41.38
N ALA A 279 9.32 -14.57 40.20
CA ALA A 279 10.54 -14.12 39.53
C ALA A 279 11.25 -13.00 40.29
N ALA A 280 10.47 -12.11 40.95
CA ALA A 280 11.01 -11.09 41.82
C ALA A 280 11.57 -11.65 43.14
N GLY A 281 11.50 -12.98 43.38
CA GLY A 281 12.09 -13.66 44.53
C GLY A 281 11.22 -13.61 45.78
N HIS A 282 9.91 -13.41 45.62
CA HIS A 282 8.94 -13.56 46.70
C HIS A 282 8.51 -15.03 46.83
N THR A 283 8.03 -15.41 48.01
CA THR A 283 7.35 -16.68 48.20
C THR A 283 5.93 -16.59 47.68
N VAL A 284 5.53 -17.53 46.84
CA VAL A 284 4.16 -17.65 46.37
C VAL A 284 3.55 -18.93 46.93
N ALA A 285 2.41 -18.79 47.58
CA ALA A 285 1.66 -19.88 48.17
C ALA A 285 0.19 -19.82 47.75
N ILE A 286 -0.52 -20.91 47.85
CA ILE A 286 -1.95 -20.96 47.53
C ILE A 286 -2.76 -20.51 48.74
N HIS A 287 -3.60 -19.48 48.57
CA HIS A 287 -4.55 -19.07 49.61
C HIS A 287 -5.78 -19.97 49.58
N SER A 288 -6.45 -20.01 48.42
CA SER A 288 -7.54 -20.94 48.13
C SER A 288 -7.82 -20.92 46.62
N ALA A 289 -8.55 -21.90 46.11
CA ALA A 289 -8.93 -21.91 44.71
C ALA A 289 -10.07 -20.93 44.41
N SER A 290 -10.98 -20.67 45.32
CA SER A 290 -12.22 -19.91 45.06
C SER A 290 -12.55 -18.85 46.12
N HIS A 291 -11.76 -18.76 47.19
CA HIS A 291 -12.07 -17.93 48.37
C HIS A 291 -13.49 -18.14 48.95
N ASP A 292 -14.05 -19.33 48.71
CA ASP A 292 -15.39 -19.70 49.17
C ASP A 292 -15.24 -20.59 50.41
N TYR A 293 -15.53 -20.02 51.57
CA TYR A 293 -15.45 -20.69 52.89
C TYR A 293 -16.35 -21.93 53.02
N LYS A 294 -17.25 -22.16 52.04
CA LYS A 294 -18.12 -23.35 52.01
C LYS A 294 -17.56 -24.49 51.18
N LYS A 295 -16.41 -24.29 50.51
CA LYS A 295 -15.80 -25.24 49.59
C LYS A 295 -14.36 -25.60 49.93
N ILE A 296 -13.98 -25.43 51.19
CA ILE A 296 -12.67 -25.85 51.69
C ILE A 296 -12.69 -27.35 51.95
#